data_5f5d182096df35899c4afeee5cd32545
#
_entry.id   5f5d182096df35899c4afeee5cd32545
#
_cell.length_a   1.000
_cell.length_b   1.000
_cell.length_c   1.000
_cell.angle_alpha   90.00
_cell.angle_beta   90.00
_cell.angle_gamma   90.00
#
_symmetry.space_group_name_H-M   'P 1'
#
loop_
_entity.id
_entity.type
_entity.pdbx_description
1 polymer ?
#
loop_
_entity_poly.entity_id
_entity_poly.type
_entity_poly.pdbx_seq_one_letter_code
_entity_poly.pdbx_strand_id
1 'polypeptide(L)'
;MDALTLDDVVRLSKKGDKLGWEDFAQYKSKDVGSGLYILLYDIDDGYSLAIGGVPDEKPMYMRLSYGTAFSDDCIDIRTGDVEAFIKTRK
;
A
#
# COMPACT_ATOMS: atom_id res chain seq x y z
N MET A 1 -4.17 6.86 -15.83
CA MET A 1 -3.99 6.34 -14.47
C MET A 1 -3.00 7.21 -13.71
N ASP A 2 -3.34 7.54 -12.50
CA ASP A 2 -2.49 8.39 -11.67
C ASP A 2 -1.47 7.57 -10.89
N ALA A 3 -0.32 8.18 -10.60
CA ALA A 3 0.64 7.59 -9.68
C ALA A 3 0.15 7.78 -8.24
N LEU A 4 0.33 6.76 -7.42
CA LEU A 4 -0.02 6.84 -6.01
C LEU A 4 1.03 7.67 -5.28
N THR A 5 0.59 8.61 -4.44
CA THR A 5 1.49 9.45 -3.64
C THR A 5 1.37 9.12 -2.16
N LEU A 6 2.36 9.57 -1.36
CA LEU A 6 2.28 9.42 0.10
C LEU A 6 1.04 10.10 0.68
N ASP A 7 0.68 11.28 0.16
CA ASP A 7 -0.52 11.97 0.61
C ASP A 7 -1.78 11.14 0.35
N ASP A 8 -1.84 10.47 -0.81
CA ASP A 8 -2.95 9.57 -1.11
C ASP A 8 -3.02 8.43 -0.12
N VAL A 9 -1.88 7.84 0.22
CA VAL A 9 -1.83 6.72 1.18
C VAL A 9 -2.29 7.18 2.56
N VAL A 10 -1.84 8.35 3.02
CA VAL A 10 -2.28 8.90 4.30
C VAL A 10 -3.79 9.08 4.32
N ARG A 11 -4.32 9.70 3.27
CA ARG A 11 -5.76 9.94 3.15
C ARG A 11 -6.56 8.64 3.15
N LEU A 12 -6.12 7.67 2.35
CA LEU A 12 -6.82 6.40 2.24
C LEU A 12 -6.73 5.57 3.53
N SER A 13 -5.60 5.65 4.24
CA SER A 13 -5.41 4.89 5.49
C SER A 13 -6.46 5.23 6.56
N LYS A 14 -7.08 6.40 6.45
CA LYS A 14 -8.12 6.81 7.40
C LYS A 14 -9.38 5.93 7.32
N LYS A 15 -9.54 5.19 6.24
CA LYS A 15 -10.65 4.24 6.10
C LYS A 15 -10.46 2.97 6.94
N GLY A 16 -9.23 2.69 7.38
CA GLY A 16 -8.95 1.52 8.20
C GLY A 16 -9.34 0.22 7.51
N ASP A 17 -10.07 -0.63 8.19
CA ASP A 17 -10.48 -1.94 7.69
C ASP A 17 -11.53 -1.88 6.58
N LYS A 18 -12.02 -0.70 6.24
CA LYS A 18 -12.92 -0.51 5.09
C LYS A 18 -12.18 -0.41 3.77
N LEU A 19 -10.85 -0.30 3.80
CA LEU A 19 -10.05 -0.27 2.58
C LEU A 19 -10.17 -1.59 1.82
N GLY A 20 -10.23 -1.50 0.51
CA GLY A 20 -10.29 -2.65 -0.37
C GLY A 20 -9.56 -2.38 -1.67
N TRP A 21 -9.56 -3.36 -2.56
CA TRP A 21 -8.88 -3.26 -3.86
C TRP A 21 -9.36 -2.07 -4.66
N GLU A 22 -10.66 -1.77 -4.60
CA GLU A 22 -11.29 -0.71 -5.38
C GLU A 22 -10.79 0.68 -5.03
N ASP A 23 -10.31 0.88 -3.81
CA ASP A 23 -9.79 2.17 -3.38
C ASP A 23 -8.49 2.54 -4.12
N PHE A 24 -7.81 1.54 -4.67
CA PHE A 24 -6.53 1.72 -5.35
C PHE A 24 -6.61 1.46 -6.85
N ALA A 25 -7.80 1.15 -7.38
CA ALA A 25 -7.98 0.75 -8.78
C ALA A 25 -7.58 1.85 -9.77
N GLN A 26 -7.66 3.11 -9.37
CA GLN A 26 -7.33 4.25 -10.23
C GLN A 26 -5.84 4.53 -10.33
N TYR A 27 -5.03 3.89 -9.50
CA TYR A 27 -3.59 4.17 -9.45
C TYR A 27 -2.80 3.14 -10.23
N LYS A 28 -1.64 3.56 -10.74
CA LYS A 28 -0.73 2.68 -11.47
C LYS A 28 -0.14 1.64 -10.54
N SER A 29 -0.15 0.39 -10.98
CA SER A 29 0.42 -0.71 -10.22
C SER A 29 1.05 -1.73 -11.15
N LYS A 30 1.86 -2.63 -10.58
CA LYS A 30 2.40 -3.81 -11.26
C LYS A 30 1.85 -5.04 -10.57
N ASP A 31 1.33 -5.98 -11.35
CA ASP A 31 0.93 -7.29 -10.85
C ASP A 31 2.18 -8.17 -10.82
N VAL A 32 2.64 -8.52 -9.62
CA VAL A 32 3.83 -9.34 -9.44
C VAL A 32 3.50 -10.66 -8.76
N GLY A 33 2.21 -10.95 -8.59
CA GLY A 33 1.78 -12.18 -7.93
C GLY A 33 2.00 -13.42 -8.79
N SER A 34 2.34 -14.51 -8.12
CA SER A 34 2.42 -15.83 -8.73
C SER A 34 1.66 -16.76 -7.82
N GLY A 35 0.40 -17.03 -8.17
CA GLY A 35 -0.51 -17.79 -7.32
C GLY A 35 -1.41 -16.89 -6.47
N LEU A 36 -0.88 -15.87 -5.83
CA LEU A 36 -1.68 -14.84 -5.15
C LEU A 36 -1.70 -13.58 -6.01
N TYR A 37 -2.76 -12.80 -5.83
CA TYR A 37 -2.86 -11.52 -6.49
C TYR A 37 -2.09 -10.49 -5.67
N ILE A 38 -1.00 -9.96 -6.23
CA ILE A 38 -0.15 -8.98 -5.54
C ILE A 38 0.07 -7.79 -6.46
N LEU A 39 -0.34 -6.62 -6.00
CA LEU A 39 -0.14 -5.37 -6.73
C LEU A 39 0.90 -4.51 -6.01
N LEU A 40 1.88 -4.03 -6.77
CA LEU A 40 2.90 -3.12 -6.26
C LEU A 40 2.66 -1.72 -6.81
N TYR A 41 2.73 -0.74 -5.94
CA TYR A 41 2.59 0.68 -6.27
C TYR A 41 3.87 1.39 -5.90
N ASP A 42 4.51 2.01 -6.88
CA ASP A 42 5.67 2.88 -6.62
C ASP A 42 5.16 4.21 -6.11
N ILE A 43 5.73 4.65 -5.01
CA ILE A 43 5.33 5.89 -4.34
C ILE A 43 6.54 6.83 -4.32
N ASP A 44 6.27 8.14 -4.28
CA ASP A 44 7.31 9.15 -4.17
C ASP A 44 8.11 8.98 -2.87
N ASP A 45 9.28 9.62 -2.83
CA ASP A 45 10.16 9.67 -1.65
C ASP A 45 10.71 8.31 -1.19
N GLY A 46 10.75 7.33 -2.11
CA GLY A 46 11.38 6.03 -1.81
C GLY A 46 10.49 5.04 -1.08
N TYR A 47 9.18 5.24 -1.12
CA TYR A 47 8.22 4.31 -0.52
C TYR A 47 7.59 3.42 -1.57
N SER A 48 7.08 2.27 -1.14
CA SER A 48 6.32 1.35 -1.97
C SER A 48 5.12 0.82 -1.19
N LEU A 49 4.03 0.55 -1.90
CA LEU A 49 2.87 -0.09 -1.29
C LEU A 49 2.65 -1.43 -1.97
N ALA A 50 2.49 -2.48 -1.17
CA ALA A 50 2.17 -3.81 -1.67
C ALA A 50 0.82 -4.24 -1.11
N ILE A 51 -0.11 -4.60 -2.01
CA ILE A 51 -1.42 -5.10 -1.63
C ILE A 51 -1.53 -6.52 -2.15
N GLY A 52 -1.76 -7.48 -1.27
CA GLY A 52 -1.84 -8.87 -1.68
C GLY A 52 -2.99 -9.63 -1.06
N GLY A 53 -3.41 -10.68 -1.75
CA GLY A 53 -4.47 -11.54 -1.29
C GLY A 53 -5.23 -12.19 -2.44
N VAL A 54 -6.51 -12.49 -2.19
CA VAL A 54 -7.42 -13.07 -3.18
C VAL A 54 -8.28 -11.94 -3.75
N PRO A 55 -8.37 -11.79 -5.09
CA PRO A 55 -9.06 -10.64 -5.71
C PRO A 55 -10.52 -10.43 -5.28
N ASP A 56 -11.23 -11.50 -4.97
CA ASP A 56 -12.65 -11.43 -4.61
C ASP A 56 -12.90 -11.23 -3.12
N GLU A 57 -11.83 -11.11 -2.34
CA GLU A 57 -11.92 -10.95 -0.90
C GLU A 57 -11.14 -9.71 -0.48
N LYS A 58 -11.28 -9.29 0.77
CA LYS A 58 -10.47 -8.20 1.29
C LYS A 58 -8.99 -8.59 1.22
N PRO A 59 -8.11 -7.63 0.92
CA PRO A 59 -6.67 -7.90 0.88
C PRO A 59 -6.18 -8.53 2.19
N MET A 60 -5.27 -9.47 2.08
CA MET A 60 -4.63 -10.09 3.24
C MET A 60 -3.69 -9.10 3.92
N TYR A 61 -3.06 -8.23 3.13
CA TYR A 61 -2.18 -7.18 3.65
C TYR A 61 -2.19 -5.97 2.73
N MET A 62 -1.88 -4.82 3.30
CA MET A 62 -1.69 -3.55 2.58
C MET A 62 -0.49 -2.87 3.20
N ARG A 63 0.73 -3.22 2.74
CA ARG A 63 1.99 -2.81 3.36
C ARG A 63 2.62 -1.62 2.70
N LEU A 64 2.79 -0.56 3.47
CA LEU A 64 3.62 0.56 3.08
C LEU A 64 5.05 0.26 3.57
N SER A 65 6.00 0.21 2.65
CA SER A 65 7.40 -0.10 2.94
C SER A 65 8.28 1.09 2.59
N TYR A 66 9.33 1.30 3.40
CA TYR A 66 10.35 2.27 3.08
C TYR A 66 11.51 1.55 2.41
N GLY A 67 11.89 2.02 1.22
CA GLY A 67 12.87 1.35 0.39
C GLY A 67 12.20 0.42 -0.61
N THR A 68 12.70 -0.80 -0.74
CA THR A 68 12.12 -1.76 -1.68
C THR A 68 10.82 -2.35 -1.16
N ALA A 69 10.00 -2.82 -2.09
CA ALA A 69 8.79 -3.55 -1.73
C ALA A 69 9.15 -4.75 -0.85
N PHE A 70 8.29 -5.03 0.14
CA PHE A 70 8.51 -6.11 1.11
C PHE A 70 9.71 -5.93 2.02
N SER A 71 10.22 -4.69 2.14
CA SER A 71 11.22 -4.35 3.13
C SER A 71 10.71 -4.67 4.54
N ASP A 72 11.63 -5.03 5.46
CA ASP A 72 11.27 -5.22 6.86
C ASP A 72 10.78 -3.94 7.53
N ASP A 73 11.13 -2.79 6.96
CA ASP A 73 10.69 -1.49 7.45
C ASP A 73 9.34 -1.14 6.80
N CYS A 74 8.27 -1.68 7.37
CA CYS A 74 6.94 -1.56 6.80
C CYS A 74 5.84 -1.57 7.86
N ILE A 75 4.66 -1.10 7.47
CA ILE A 75 3.45 -1.22 8.29
C ILE A 75 2.26 -1.55 7.39
N ASP A 76 1.22 -2.14 7.97
CA ASP A 76 -0.06 -2.29 7.28
C ASP A 76 -0.83 -0.99 7.47
N ILE A 77 -1.23 -0.37 6.36
CA ILE A 77 -1.85 0.97 6.39
C ILE A 77 -3.25 0.97 7.00
N ARG A 78 -3.86 -0.20 7.16
CA ARG A 78 -5.20 -0.31 7.76
C ARG A 78 -5.17 -0.24 9.28
N THR A 79 -4.06 -0.65 9.89
CA THR A 79 -3.94 -0.80 11.35
C THR A 79 -2.83 0.05 11.96
N GLY A 80 -1.83 0.44 11.18
CA GLY A 80 -0.69 1.21 11.67
C GLY A 80 -0.92 2.71 11.54
N ASP A 81 -0.10 3.47 12.26
CA ASP A 81 -0.09 4.94 12.15
C ASP A 81 0.82 5.35 10.98
N VAL A 82 0.21 5.55 9.83
CA VAL A 82 0.93 5.86 8.59
C VAL A 82 1.70 7.19 8.71
N GLU A 83 1.06 8.19 9.31
CA GLU A 83 1.71 9.50 9.45
C GLU A 83 2.96 9.43 10.32
N ALA A 84 2.89 8.69 11.42
CA ALA A 84 4.05 8.50 12.30
C ALA A 84 5.13 7.68 11.60
N PHE A 85 4.76 6.66 10.83
CA PHE A 85 5.70 5.84 10.07
C PHE A 85 6.50 6.70 9.09
N ILE A 86 5.82 7.55 8.33
CA ILE A 86 6.47 8.45 7.37
C ILE A 86 7.36 9.45 8.09
N LYS A 87 6.86 10.03 9.17
CA LYS A 87 7.53 11.10 9.90
C LYS A 87 8.87 10.65 10.49
N THR A 88 8.95 9.42 10.96
CA THR A 88 10.17 8.90 11.59
C THR A 88 11.25 8.52 10.59
N ARG A 89 10.96 8.56 9.29
CA ARG A 89 11.91 8.20 8.24
C ARG A 89 12.41 9.40 7.42
N LYS A 90 12.00 10.58 7.79
CA LYS A 90 12.49 11.80 7.14
C LYS A 90 13.87 12.19 7.63
#